data_3f27d9f36bbea6eb6157721d36b2d4a1
#
_entry.id   3f27d9f36bbea6eb6157721d36b2d4a1
#
_cell.length_a   1.000
_cell.length_b   1.000
_cell.length_c   1.000
_cell.angle_alpha   90.00
_cell.angle_beta   90.00
_cell.angle_gamma   90.00
#
_symmetry.space_group_name_H-M   'P 1'
#
loop_
_entity.id
_entity.type
_entity.pdbx_description
1 polymer ?
#
loop_
_entity_poly.entity_id
_entity_poly.type
_entity_poly.pdbx_seq_one_letter_code
_entity_poly.pdbx_strand_id
1 'polypeptide(L)'
;HSPHLTAFALANQPLACRYEALLRRGQRSAVPVVPWAPRGSAAFTEGVGRAVERHAASWAVLLGNHGVLVFGSSPMAAAKFLVTLEEAAAAELRALALGGARDLPSGALADE
;
A
#
# COMPACT_ATOMS: atom_id res chain seq x y z
N HIS A 1 4.04 11.24 7.86
CA HIS A 1 3.23 12.10 7.00
C HIS A 1 3.22 11.58 5.57
N SER A 2 2.06 11.21 5.05
CA SER A 2 1.95 10.51 3.78
C SER A 2 0.72 10.98 3.00
N PRO A 3 0.77 12.20 2.44
CA PRO A 3 -0.43 12.80 1.84
C PRO A 3 -1.00 12.01 0.66
N HIS A 4 -0.16 11.40 -0.17
CA HIS A 4 -0.67 10.67 -1.35
C HIS A 4 -1.21 9.30 -0.96
N LEU A 5 -0.56 8.59 -0.04
CA LEU A 5 -1.12 7.35 0.50
C LEU A 5 -2.43 7.61 1.21
N THR A 6 -2.52 8.72 1.93
CA THR A 6 -3.76 9.11 2.60
C THR A 6 -4.88 9.33 1.57
N ALA A 7 -4.55 9.89 0.40
CA ALA A 7 -5.56 10.05 -0.65
C ALA A 7 -6.13 8.70 -1.09
N PHE A 8 -5.27 7.68 -1.25
CA PHE A 8 -5.74 6.34 -1.59
C PHE A 8 -6.63 5.77 -0.48
N ALA A 9 -6.24 5.99 0.79
CA ALA A 9 -7.04 5.52 1.92
C ALA A 9 -8.41 6.22 1.96
N LEU A 10 -8.45 7.52 1.71
CA LEU A 10 -9.71 8.26 1.67
C LEU A 10 -10.61 7.78 0.56
N ALA A 11 -10.03 7.41 -0.58
CA ALA A 11 -10.79 6.90 -1.71
C ALA A 11 -11.13 5.42 -1.56
N ASN A 12 -10.60 4.76 -0.52
CA ASN A 12 -10.73 3.32 -0.30
C ASN A 12 -10.28 2.53 -1.54
N GLN A 13 -9.18 2.98 -2.16
CA GLN A 13 -8.62 2.33 -3.35
C GLN A 13 -7.30 1.69 -3.02
N PRO A 14 -7.08 0.44 -3.43
CA PRO A 14 -5.78 -0.19 -3.24
C PRO A 14 -4.72 0.49 -4.11
N LEU A 15 -3.48 0.45 -3.65
CA LEU A 15 -2.37 0.96 -4.43
C LEU A 15 -1.76 -0.21 -5.21
N ALA A 16 -1.92 -0.20 -6.52
CA ALA A 16 -1.36 -1.25 -7.36
C ALA A 16 0.17 -1.16 -7.37
N CYS A 17 0.81 -2.32 -7.53
CA CYS A 17 2.27 -2.38 -7.58
C CYS A 17 2.72 -2.13 -9.03
N ARG A 18 2.91 -0.86 -9.37
CA ARG A 18 3.34 -0.43 -10.72
C ARG A 18 4.67 0.30 -10.72
N TYR A 19 5.18 0.62 -9.54
CA TYR A 19 6.43 1.36 -9.38
C TYR A 19 7.54 0.37 -9.07
N GLU A 20 8.53 0.28 -9.94
CA GLU A 20 9.57 -0.75 -9.83
C GLU A 20 10.29 -0.72 -8.47
N ALA A 21 10.46 0.46 -7.89
CA ALA A 21 11.14 0.57 -6.60
C ALA A 21 10.43 -0.24 -5.50
N LEU A 22 9.12 -0.47 -5.63
CA LEU A 22 8.40 -1.32 -4.67
C LEU A 22 8.91 -2.76 -4.72
N LEU A 23 9.24 -3.25 -5.92
CA LEU A 23 9.78 -4.62 -6.06
C LEU A 23 11.08 -4.76 -5.30
N ARG A 24 11.92 -3.74 -5.36
CA ARG A 24 13.21 -3.78 -4.65
C ARG A 24 13.05 -3.77 -3.15
N ARG A 25 11.90 -3.28 -2.67
CA ARG A 25 11.57 -3.30 -1.24
C ARG A 25 10.80 -4.57 -0.85
N GLY A 26 10.53 -5.44 -1.81
CA GLY A 26 9.85 -6.70 -1.53
C GLY A 26 8.34 -6.67 -1.67
N GLN A 27 7.77 -5.54 -2.09
CA GLN A 27 6.33 -5.42 -2.30
C GLN A 27 6.00 -5.84 -3.72
N ARG A 28 5.38 -6.98 -3.89
CA ARG A 28 5.05 -7.54 -5.21
C ARG A 28 3.57 -7.58 -5.51
N SER A 29 2.74 -7.23 -4.53
CA SER A 29 1.29 -7.22 -4.71
C SER A 29 0.75 -5.84 -4.42
N ALA A 30 -0.50 -5.59 -4.83
CA ALA A 30 -1.16 -4.34 -4.49
C ALA A 30 -1.24 -4.20 -2.97
N VAL A 31 -1.18 -2.96 -2.49
CA VAL A 31 -1.41 -2.67 -1.08
C VAL A 31 -2.92 -2.66 -0.86
N PRO A 32 -3.45 -3.58 -0.05
CA PRO A 32 -4.89 -3.71 0.12
C PRO A 32 -5.46 -2.64 1.05
N VAL A 33 -6.78 -2.50 1.02
CA VAL A 33 -7.50 -1.56 1.88
C VAL A 33 -8.27 -2.34 2.93
N VAL A 34 -8.13 -1.93 4.19
CA VAL A 34 -8.97 -2.41 5.28
C VAL A 34 -10.17 -1.46 5.37
N PRO A 35 -11.41 -1.96 5.30
CA PRO A 35 -12.58 -1.10 5.39
C PRO A 35 -12.60 -0.30 6.69
N TRP A 36 -13.13 0.91 6.63
CA TRP A 36 -13.20 1.76 7.80
C TRP A 36 -14.01 1.12 8.93
N ALA A 37 -13.51 1.30 10.14
CA ALA A 37 -14.24 0.95 11.36
C ALA A 37 -13.73 1.89 12.45
N PRO A 38 -14.53 2.13 13.50
CA PRO A 38 -14.08 3.02 14.56
C PRO A 38 -12.78 2.52 15.17
N ARG A 39 -11.85 3.46 15.41
CA ARG A 39 -10.57 3.14 16.01
C ARG A 39 -10.80 2.48 17.38
N GLY A 40 -10.08 1.39 17.64
CA GLY A 40 -10.20 0.66 18.90
C GLY A 40 -11.38 -0.29 18.95
N SER A 41 -12.22 -0.33 17.93
CA SER A 41 -13.33 -1.27 17.90
C SER A 41 -12.85 -2.66 17.54
N ALA A 42 -13.65 -3.68 17.92
CA ALA A 42 -13.36 -5.06 17.53
C ALA A 42 -13.35 -5.19 16.01
N ALA A 43 -14.28 -4.51 15.33
CA ALA A 43 -14.35 -4.56 13.87
C ALA A 43 -13.06 -4.02 13.23
N PHE A 44 -12.48 -2.97 13.78
CA PHE A 44 -11.23 -2.42 13.29
C PHE A 44 -10.09 -3.42 13.47
N THR A 45 -9.93 -3.94 14.68
CA THR A 45 -8.87 -4.90 14.99
C THR A 45 -8.98 -6.16 14.14
N GLU A 46 -10.19 -6.69 14.01
CA GLU A 46 -10.43 -7.89 13.21
C GLU A 46 -10.19 -7.63 11.73
N GLY A 47 -10.57 -6.45 11.25
CA GLY A 47 -10.36 -6.08 9.86
C GLY A 47 -8.87 -6.03 9.51
N VAL A 48 -8.07 -5.40 10.38
CA VAL A 48 -6.62 -5.35 10.19
C VAL A 48 -6.04 -6.76 10.22
N GLY A 49 -6.45 -7.58 11.20
CA GLY A 49 -5.96 -8.95 11.34
C GLY A 49 -6.25 -9.79 10.10
N ARG A 50 -7.48 -9.69 9.57
CA ARG A 50 -7.86 -10.45 8.37
C ARG A 50 -7.05 -9.99 7.15
N ALA A 51 -6.82 -8.68 7.03
CA ALA A 51 -6.05 -8.16 5.90
C ALA A 51 -4.61 -8.65 5.97
N VAL A 52 -4.01 -8.66 7.15
CA VAL A 52 -2.63 -9.14 7.33
C VAL A 52 -2.54 -10.62 6.98
N GLU A 53 -3.51 -11.42 7.39
CA GLU A 53 -3.51 -12.85 7.07
C GLU A 53 -3.75 -13.10 5.60
N ARG A 54 -4.74 -12.42 5.02
CA ARG A 54 -5.14 -12.64 3.63
C ARG A 54 -4.08 -12.14 2.66
N HIS A 55 -3.37 -11.09 3.04
CA HIS A 55 -2.37 -10.47 2.19
C HIS A 55 -0.99 -10.54 2.84
N ALA A 56 -0.61 -11.75 3.26
CA ALA A 56 0.63 -11.95 4.01
C ALA A 56 1.87 -11.50 3.24
N ALA A 57 1.80 -11.45 1.91
CA ALA A 57 2.92 -10.99 1.10
C ALA A 57 3.01 -9.46 1.03
N SER A 58 2.01 -8.74 1.52
CA SER A 58 2.04 -7.29 1.51
C SER A 58 2.71 -6.75 2.77
N TRP A 59 3.58 -5.76 2.59
CA TRP A 59 4.27 -5.11 3.69
C TRP A 59 3.54 -3.87 4.18
N ALA A 60 2.33 -3.62 3.67
CA ALA A 60 1.51 -2.50 4.09
C ALA A 60 0.05 -2.80 3.88
N VAL A 61 -0.80 -2.11 4.63
CA VAL A 61 -2.25 -2.08 4.37
C VAL A 61 -2.70 -0.63 4.49
N LEU A 62 -3.63 -0.24 3.63
CA LEU A 62 -4.28 1.06 3.74
C LEU A 62 -5.46 0.91 4.69
N LEU A 63 -5.60 1.90 5.57
CA LEU A 63 -6.72 1.91 6.53
C LEU A 63 -7.74 2.89 5.98
N GLY A 64 -8.87 2.37 5.50
CA GLY A 64 -9.89 3.16 4.82
C GLY A 64 -10.24 4.41 5.60
N ASN A 65 -10.23 5.56 4.92
CA ASN A 65 -10.54 6.87 5.48
C ASN A 65 -9.62 7.32 6.62
N HIS A 66 -8.46 6.65 6.79
CA HIS A 66 -7.57 6.97 7.91
C HIS A 66 -6.13 7.22 7.44
N GLY A 67 -5.51 6.23 6.84
CA GLY A 67 -4.09 6.31 6.48
C GLY A 67 -3.52 4.96 6.11
N VAL A 68 -2.29 4.71 6.54
CA VAL A 68 -1.55 3.51 6.15
C VAL A 68 -0.84 2.90 7.35
N LEU A 69 -0.72 1.57 7.32
CA LEU A 69 0.05 0.81 8.30
C LEU A 69 1.10 0.04 7.53
N VAL A 70 2.37 0.19 7.91
CA VAL A 70 3.48 -0.50 7.25
C VAL A 70 4.18 -1.43 8.21
N PHE A 71 4.79 -2.46 7.65
CA PHE A 71 5.55 -3.45 8.38
C PHE A 71 6.99 -3.47 7.86
N GLY A 72 7.89 -4.02 8.67
CA GLY A 72 9.28 -4.15 8.27
C GLY A 72 10.04 -4.94 9.31
N SER A 73 11.25 -5.36 8.96
CA SER A 73 12.11 -6.12 9.88
C SER A 73 12.64 -5.26 11.02
N SER A 74 12.54 -3.93 10.86
CA SER A 74 12.97 -2.97 11.88
C SER A 74 12.21 -1.67 11.66
N PRO A 75 12.18 -0.77 12.65
CA PRO A 75 11.58 0.56 12.44
C PRO A 75 12.21 1.32 11.28
N MET A 76 13.52 1.19 11.10
CA MET A 76 14.19 1.88 10.00
C MET A 76 13.76 1.31 8.64
N ALA A 77 13.65 -0.01 8.53
CA ALA A 77 13.20 -0.64 7.29
C ALA A 77 11.77 -0.22 6.97
N ALA A 78 10.90 -0.19 7.97
CA ALA A 78 9.52 0.25 7.78
C ALA A 78 9.45 1.71 7.34
N ALA A 79 10.29 2.57 7.93
CA ALA A 79 10.31 3.99 7.57
C ALA A 79 10.76 4.18 6.12
N LYS A 80 11.79 3.46 5.69
CA LYS A 80 12.28 3.53 4.31
C LYS A 80 11.23 3.03 3.32
N PHE A 81 10.54 1.97 3.69
CA PHE A 81 9.48 1.42 2.84
C PHE A 81 8.34 2.43 2.70
N LEU A 82 7.99 3.11 3.80
CA LEU A 82 6.93 4.11 3.77
C LEU A 82 7.27 5.24 2.80
N VAL A 83 8.52 5.68 2.77
CA VAL A 83 8.95 6.72 1.82
C VAL A 83 8.75 6.24 0.38
N THR A 84 9.13 5.00 0.07
CA THR A 84 8.96 4.43 -1.26
C THR A 84 7.49 4.30 -1.62
N LEU A 85 6.65 3.88 -0.67
CA LEU A 85 5.22 3.78 -0.89
C LEU A 85 4.60 5.15 -1.20
N GLU A 86 5.02 6.17 -0.45
CA GLU A 86 4.51 7.52 -0.68
C GLU A 86 4.91 8.03 -2.05
N GLU A 87 6.15 7.76 -2.47
CA GLU A 87 6.60 8.10 -3.82
C GLU A 87 5.77 7.37 -4.88
N ALA A 88 5.47 6.10 -4.64
CA ALA A 88 4.67 5.31 -5.58
C ALA A 88 3.26 5.87 -5.70
N ALA A 89 2.65 6.23 -4.57
CA ALA A 89 1.31 6.79 -4.56
C ALA A 89 1.28 8.14 -5.28
N ALA A 90 2.28 8.98 -5.04
CA ALA A 90 2.36 10.27 -5.71
C ALA A 90 2.51 10.10 -7.23
N ALA A 91 3.37 9.18 -7.65
CA ALA A 91 3.59 8.91 -9.07
C ALA A 91 2.33 8.36 -9.73
N GLU A 92 1.63 7.45 -9.04
CA GLU A 92 0.39 6.87 -9.55
C GLU A 92 -0.65 7.96 -9.80
N LEU A 93 -0.81 8.87 -8.84
CA LEU A 93 -1.79 9.96 -8.97
C LEU A 93 -1.40 10.93 -10.08
N ARG A 94 -0.12 11.24 -10.20
CA ARG A 94 0.34 12.17 -11.25
C ARG A 94 0.24 11.57 -12.63
N ALA A 95 0.40 10.25 -12.75
CA ALA A 95 0.28 9.57 -14.02
C ALA A 95 -1.12 9.67 -14.61
N LEU A 96 -2.14 9.93 -13.78
CA LEU A 96 -3.50 10.11 -14.26
C LEU A 96 -3.58 11.22 -15.30
N ALA A 97 -2.78 12.28 -15.15
CA ALA A 97 -2.73 13.38 -16.12
C ALA A 97 -2.15 12.95 -17.47
N LEU A 98 -1.45 11.82 -17.49
CA LEU A 98 -0.84 11.27 -18.71
C LEU A 98 -1.61 10.07 -19.24
N GLY A 99 -2.83 9.84 -18.74
CA GLY A 99 -3.68 8.74 -19.18
C GLY A 99 -3.68 7.54 -18.25
N GLY A 100 -3.02 7.64 -17.09
CA GLY A 100 -2.96 6.58 -16.11
C GLY A 100 -1.66 5.81 -16.16
N ALA A 101 -1.29 5.20 -15.02
CA ALA A 101 -0.08 4.39 -14.93
C ALA A 101 -0.28 3.06 -15.65
N ARG A 102 0.81 2.52 -16.19
CA ARG A 102 0.78 1.22 -16.86
C ARG A 102 1.28 0.14 -15.91
N ASP A 103 0.71 -1.04 -16.06
CA ASP A 103 1.18 -2.20 -15.29
C ASP A 103 2.61 -2.55 -15.68
N LEU A 104 3.33 -3.14 -14.73
CA LEU A 104 4.63 -3.70 -15.03
C LEU A 104 4.49 -4.83 -16.05
N PRO A 105 5.55 -5.12 -16.84
CA PRO A 105 5.47 -6.19 -17.82
C PRO A 105 5.07 -7.52 -17.20
N SER A 106 4.41 -8.34 -17.98
CA SER A 106 3.98 -9.67 -17.57
C SER A 106 5.16 -10.45 -16.99
N GLY A 107 4.96 -11.05 -15.83
CA GLY A 107 5.98 -11.84 -15.16
C GLY A 107 6.86 -11.07 -14.20
N ALA A 108 6.87 -9.73 -14.26
CA ALA A 108 7.74 -8.93 -13.38
C ALA A 108 7.46 -9.15 -11.91
N LEU A 109 6.19 -9.32 -11.54
CA LEU A 109 5.80 -9.53 -10.15
C LEU A 109 6.06 -10.95 -9.67
N ALA A 110 6.14 -11.90 -10.58
CA ALA A 110 6.35 -13.31 -10.25
C ALA A 110 7.84 -13.64 -10.10
N ASP A 111 8.70 -12.92 -10.81
CA ASP A 111 10.13 -13.19 -10.78
C ASP A 111 10.75 -12.67 -9.52
N GLU A 112 11.46 -13.39 -8.94
CA GLU A 112 12.05 -12.90 -7.92
C GLU A 112 12.76 -13.21 -7.41
#